data_5a6d525d162d7c843819bf1105b92d61
#
_entry.id   5a6d525d162d7c843819bf1105b92d61
#
_cell.length_a   1.000
_cell.length_b   1.000
_cell.length_c   1.000
_cell.angle_alpha   90.00
_cell.angle_beta   90.00
_cell.angle_gamma   90.00
#
_symmetry.space_group_name_H-M   'P 1'
#
loop_
_entity.id
_entity.type
_entity.pdbx_description
1 polymer ?
#
loop_
_entity_poly.entity_id
_entity_poly.type
_entity_poly.pdbx_seq_one_letter_code
_entity_poly.pdbx_strand_id
1 'polypeptide(L)'
;MYFIDRGKIKQAITYMDALIALYEENGSWETLKDQLALERLALGSIEAVIDVGNSMIDGFIMRDPGSYEDIIDILVDEKVITEEMDQPLKELVGLRKMLVREFIAVDHAEIKRVLDAHLDSLKQFGPKVAHYLEHELGPVSAFIPENENGKN
;
A
#
# COMPACT_ATOMS: atom_id res chain seq x y z
N MET A 1 -0.86 8.27 -23.72
CA MET A 1 0.39 7.64 -23.33
C MET A 1 0.52 7.58 -21.82
N TYR A 2 0.92 6.45 -21.33
CA TYR A 2 1.06 6.28 -19.89
C TYR A 2 2.42 6.76 -19.41
N PHE A 3 2.44 7.34 -18.23
CA PHE A 3 3.69 7.66 -17.57
C PHE A 3 3.66 7.03 -16.18
N ILE A 4 4.45 5.99 -16.00
CA ILE A 4 4.53 5.24 -14.74
C ILE A 4 5.98 5.19 -14.28
N ASP A 5 6.22 5.64 -13.06
CA ASP A 5 7.54 5.49 -12.43
C ASP A 5 7.56 4.15 -11.68
N ARG A 6 7.98 3.11 -12.39
CA ARG A 6 7.98 1.75 -11.84
C ARG A 6 8.97 1.61 -10.68
N GLY A 7 10.06 2.36 -10.74
CA GLY A 7 11.05 2.32 -9.66
C GLY A 7 10.50 2.88 -8.36
N LYS A 8 9.76 3.97 -8.45
CA LYS A 8 9.14 4.59 -7.27
C LYS A 8 8.09 3.67 -6.66
N ILE A 9 7.26 3.05 -7.51
CA ILE A 9 6.25 2.10 -7.05
C ILE A 9 6.92 0.93 -6.34
N LYS A 10 7.99 0.40 -6.93
CA LYS A 10 8.72 -0.73 -6.34
C LYS A 10 9.31 -0.36 -4.99
N GLN A 11 9.85 0.87 -4.85
CA GLN A 11 10.39 1.32 -3.57
C GLN A 11 9.32 1.36 -2.49
N ALA A 12 8.14 1.87 -2.81
CA ALA A 12 7.04 1.95 -1.84
C ALA A 12 6.59 0.56 -1.42
N ILE A 13 6.47 -0.37 -2.37
CA ILE A 13 6.07 -1.75 -2.09
C ILE A 13 7.13 -2.46 -1.24
N THR A 14 8.41 -2.29 -1.58
CA THR A 14 9.49 -2.89 -0.81
C THR A 14 9.48 -2.39 0.63
N TYR A 15 9.24 -1.10 0.82
CA TYR A 15 9.13 -0.51 2.14
C TYR A 15 7.95 -1.12 2.91
N MET A 16 6.78 -1.20 2.28
CA MET A 16 5.60 -1.80 2.89
C MET A 16 5.85 -3.25 3.30
N ASP A 17 6.47 -4.02 2.41
CA ASP A 17 6.76 -5.43 2.71
C ASP A 17 7.69 -5.57 3.91
N ALA A 18 8.66 -4.67 4.05
CA ALA A 18 9.55 -4.67 5.20
C ALA A 18 8.79 -4.37 6.50
N LEU A 19 7.84 -3.44 6.44
CA LEU A 19 7.02 -3.10 7.61
C LEU A 19 6.13 -4.28 8.03
N ILE A 20 5.52 -4.96 7.06
CA ILE A 20 4.67 -6.12 7.35
C ILE A 20 5.51 -7.26 7.92
N ALA A 21 6.72 -7.48 7.39
CA ALA A 21 7.62 -8.49 7.92
C ALA A 21 8.01 -8.18 9.37
N LEU A 22 8.29 -6.90 9.65
CA LEU A 22 8.59 -6.49 11.02
C LEU A 22 7.43 -6.80 11.96
N TYR A 23 6.21 -6.53 11.52
CA TYR A 23 5.04 -6.83 12.33
C TYR A 23 4.93 -8.33 12.63
N GLU A 24 5.14 -9.16 11.61
CA GLU A 24 5.02 -10.60 11.78
C GLU A 24 6.10 -11.20 12.70
N GLU A 25 7.29 -10.60 12.68
CA GLU A 25 8.42 -11.11 13.46
C GLU A 25 8.32 -10.79 14.94
N ASN A 26 7.53 -9.78 15.31
CA ASN A 26 7.43 -9.35 16.69
C ASN A 26 6.17 -9.91 17.34
N GLY A 27 6.34 -10.49 18.51
CA GLY A 27 5.22 -11.09 19.25
C GLY A 27 4.56 -10.15 20.22
N SER A 28 5.18 -9.01 20.53
CA SER A 28 4.68 -8.11 21.56
C SER A 28 4.79 -6.65 21.12
N TRP A 29 3.71 -5.89 21.41
CA TRP A 29 3.63 -4.47 21.07
C TRP A 29 3.12 -3.68 22.28
N GLU A 30 3.66 -4.00 23.47
CA GLU A 30 3.09 -3.54 24.73
C GLU A 30 3.75 -2.28 25.30
N THR A 31 5.07 -2.10 25.11
CA THR A 31 5.75 -0.94 25.65
C THR A 31 5.44 0.29 24.81
N LEU A 32 5.68 1.46 25.35
CA LEU A 32 5.48 2.70 24.58
C LEU A 32 6.31 2.69 23.30
N LYS A 33 7.54 2.21 23.36
CA LYS A 33 8.39 2.10 22.19
C LYS A 33 7.77 1.18 21.14
N ASP A 34 7.26 0.03 21.57
CA ASP A 34 6.60 -0.92 20.67
C ASP A 34 5.35 -0.31 20.06
N GLN A 35 4.58 0.40 20.86
CA GLN A 35 3.34 1.03 20.38
C GLN A 35 3.62 2.11 19.33
N LEU A 36 4.66 2.92 19.56
CA LEU A 36 5.06 3.93 18.58
C LEU A 36 5.55 3.28 17.30
N ALA A 37 6.29 2.17 17.41
CA ALA A 37 6.73 1.42 16.23
C ALA A 37 5.52 0.85 15.48
N LEU A 38 4.55 0.32 16.20
CA LEU A 38 3.32 -0.23 15.61
C LEU A 38 2.56 0.86 14.84
N GLU A 39 2.42 2.04 15.45
CA GLU A 39 1.77 3.17 14.80
C GLU A 39 2.48 3.54 13.50
N ARG A 40 3.81 3.62 13.54
CA ARG A 40 4.57 4.02 12.37
C ARG A 40 4.52 2.97 11.27
N LEU A 41 4.62 1.68 11.61
CA LEU A 41 4.56 0.66 10.57
C LEU A 41 3.17 0.58 9.94
N ALA A 42 2.13 0.80 10.74
CA ALA A 42 0.77 0.84 10.18
C ALA A 42 0.60 2.03 9.26
N LEU A 43 1.03 3.22 9.70
CA LEU A 43 0.91 4.42 8.88
C LEU A 43 1.75 4.31 7.61
N GLY A 44 2.96 3.78 7.71
CA GLY A 44 3.81 3.58 6.54
C GLY A 44 3.18 2.65 5.51
N SER A 45 2.54 1.58 5.99
CA SER A 45 1.84 0.65 5.10
C SER A 45 0.65 1.33 4.42
N ILE A 46 -0.10 2.14 5.17
CA ILE A 46 -1.23 2.90 4.63
C ILE A 46 -0.74 3.86 3.55
N GLU A 47 0.30 4.62 3.85
CA GLU A 47 0.84 5.60 2.90
C GLU A 47 1.37 4.93 1.64
N ALA A 48 1.96 3.75 1.77
CA ALA A 48 2.42 3.00 0.61
C ALA A 48 1.26 2.60 -0.30
N VAL A 49 0.17 2.09 0.28
CA VAL A 49 -1.01 1.72 -0.49
C VAL A 49 -1.60 2.94 -1.20
N ILE A 50 -1.73 4.05 -0.49
CA ILE A 50 -2.29 5.28 -1.06
C ILE A 50 -1.39 5.82 -2.18
N ASP A 51 -0.10 5.87 -1.93
CA ASP A 51 0.85 6.43 -2.90
C ASP A 51 0.92 5.58 -4.16
N VAL A 52 1.03 4.26 -4.00
CA VAL A 52 1.03 3.34 -5.14
C VAL A 52 -0.30 3.43 -5.88
N GLY A 53 -1.41 3.45 -5.14
CA GLY A 53 -2.74 3.56 -5.75
C GLY A 53 -2.87 4.81 -6.59
N ASN A 54 -2.46 5.97 -6.07
CA ASN A 54 -2.52 7.22 -6.81
C ASN A 54 -1.60 7.19 -8.03
N SER A 55 -0.42 6.59 -7.92
CA SER A 55 0.49 6.45 -9.06
C SER A 55 -0.13 5.62 -10.17
N MET A 56 -0.84 4.54 -9.80
CA MET A 56 -1.53 3.70 -10.78
C MET A 56 -2.67 4.46 -11.44
N ILE A 57 -3.47 5.17 -10.64
CA ILE A 57 -4.62 5.92 -11.13
C ILE A 57 -4.16 7.01 -12.11
N ASP A 58 -3.17 7.78 -11.72
CA ASP A 58 -2.66 8.86 -12.57
C ASP A 58 -1.99 8.31 -13.83
N GLY A 59 -1.18 7.27 -13.66
CA GLY A 59 -0.40 6.73 -14.76
C GLY A 59 -1.23 6.05 -15.83
N PHE A 60 -2.32 5.38 -15.43
CA PHE A 60 -3.20 4.69 -16.37
C PHE A 60 -4.47 5.46 -16.69
N ILE A 61 -4.53 6.72 -16.24
CA ILE A 61 -5.65 7.63 -16.55
C ILE A 61 -6.97 7.02 -16.12
N MET A 62 -7.00 6.55 -14.88
CA MET A 62 -8.21 6.04 -14.26
C MET A 62 -9.02 7.21 -13.72
N ARG A 63 -10.26 6.96 -13.26
CA ARG A 63 -11.09 8.05 -12.73
C ARG A 63 -10.50 8.64 -11.46
N ASP A 64 -10.86 9.86 -11.15
CA ASP A 64 -10.36 10.54 -9.95
C ASP A 64 -11.03 9.97 -8.69
N PRO A 65 -10.24 9.64 -7.66
CA PRO A 65 -10.82 9.11 -6.42
C PRO A 65 -11.46 10.22 -5.59
N GLY A 66 -12.56 9.88 -4.92
CA GLY A 66 -13.24 10.80 -4.03
C GLY A 66 -12.78 10.70 -2.57
N SER A 67 -12.02 9.66 -2.24
CA SER A 67 -11.54 9.41 -0.89
C SER A 67 -10.42 8.40 -0.94
N TYR A 68 -9.77 8.15 0.21
CA TYR A 68 -8.74 7.10 0.27
C TYR A 68 -9.36 5.72 0.04
N GLU A 69 -10.55 5.46 0.58
CA GLU A 69 -11.24 4.20 0.33
C GLU A 69 -11.60 4.05 -1.14
N ASP A 70 -11.93 5.16 -1.80
CA ASP A 70 -12.27 5.11 -3.22
C ASP A 70 -11.07 4.73 -4.09
N ILE A 71 -9.85 5.01 -3.64
CA ILE A 71 -8.65 4.50 -4.32
C ILE A 71 -8.75 2.98 -4.44
N ILE A 72 -9.14 2.33 -3.35
CA ILE A 72 -9.27 0.87 -3.34
C ILE A 72 -10.37 0.43 -4.31
N ASP A 73 -11.51 1.11 -4.31
CA ASP A 73 -12.59 0.81 -5.26
C ASP A 73 -12.11 0.86 -6.70
N ILE A 74 -11.35 1.90 -7.03
CA ILE A 74 -10.83 2.07 -8.39
C ILE A 74 -9.89 0.93 -8.76
N LEU A 75 -8.98 0.57 -7.85
CA LEU A 75 -8.04 -0.51 -8.12
C LEU A 75 -8.74 -1.85 -8.31
N VAL A 76 -9.84 -2.09 -7.58
CA VAL A 76 -10.66 -3.29 -7.78
C VAL A 76 -11.37 -3.24 -9.13
N ASP A 77 -12.01 -2.11 -9.44
CA ASP A 77 -12.76 -1.94 -10.69
C ASP A 77 -11.85 -2.13 -11.90
N GLU A 78 -10.63 -1.63 -11.81
CA GLU A 78 -9.65 -1.72 -12.91
C GLU A 78 -8.87 -3.04 -12.89
N LYS A 79 -9.20 -3.93 -11.96
CA LYS A 79 -8.62 -5.27 -11.85
C LYS A 79 -7.12 -5.26 -11.53
N VAL A 80 -6.66 -4.20 -10.87
CA VAL A 80 -5.30 -4.16 -10.33
C VAL A 80 -5.20 -5.11 -9.14
N ILE A 81 -6.21 -5.06 -8.28
CA ILE A 81 -6.32 -5.94 -7.11
C ILE A 81 -7.63 -6.71 -7.17
N THR A 82 -7.76 -7.76 -6.35
CA THR A 82 -8.92 -8.62 -6.38
C THR A 82 -10.05 -8.09 -5.49
N GLU A 83 -11.26 -8.61 -5.71
CA GLU A 83 -12.40 -8.23 -4.88
C GLU A 83 -12.20 -8.63 -3.42
N GLU A 84 -11.53 -9.74 -3.19
CA GLU A 84 -11.24 -10.20 -1.82
C GLU A 84 -10.34 -9.24 -1.06
N MET A 85 -9.57 -8.42 -1.77
CA MET A 85 -8.68 -7.44 -1.14
C MET A 85 -9.38 -6.12 -0.83
N ASP A 86 -10.59 -5.91 -1.31
CA ASP A 86 -11.32 -4.65 -1.16
C ASP A 86 -11.50 -4.27 0.30
N GLN A 87 -12.23 -5.05 1.05
CA GLN A 87 -12.51 -4.74 2.45
C GLN A 87 -11.25 -4.72 3.31
N PRO A 88 -10.33 -5.69 3.18
CA PRO A 88 -9.09 -5.64 3.93
C PRO A 88 -8.29 -4.36 3.74
N LEU A 89 -8.12 -3.91 2.51
CA LEU A 89 -7.34 -2.70 2.26
C LEU A 89 -8.09 -1.44 2.68
N LYS A 90 -9.42 -1.45 2.59
CA LYS A 90 -10.22 -0.34 3.10
C LYS A 90 -10.10 -0.22 4.61
N GLU A 91 -10.09 -1.34 5.33
CA GLU A 91 -9.91 -1.31 6.77
C GLU A 91 -8.53 -0.78 7.14
N LEU A 92 -7.51 -1.16 6.35
CA LEU A 92 -6.17 -0.64 6.60
C LEU A 92 -6.12 0.88 6.40
N VAL A 93 -6.55 1.38 5.24
CA VAL A 93 -6.49 2.83 4.99
C VAL A 93 -7.43 3.60 5.91
N GLY A 94 -8.49 2.95 6.39
CA GLY A 94 -9.41 3.56 7.35
C GLY A 94 -8.78 3.89 8.69
N LEU A 95 -7.66 3.25 9.04
CA LEU A 95 -6.93 3.56 10.28
C LEU A 95 -6.21 4.90 10.21
N ARG A 96 -6.05 5.47 9.01
CA ARG A 96 -5.26 6.69 8.82
C ARG A 96 -5.78 7.86 9.66
N LYS A 97 -7.09 8.02 9.71
CA LYS A 97 -7.68 9.13 10.47
C LYS A 97 -7.25 9.09 11.94
N MET A 98 -7.34 7.92 12.55
CA MET A 98 -6.93 7.75 13.95
C MET A 98 -5.44 8.05 14.12
N LEU A 99 -4.61 7.50 13.24
CA LEU A 99 -3.16 7.63 13.35
C LEU A 99 -2.67 9.05 13.12
N VAL A 100 -3.32 9.79 12.23
CA VAL A 100 -2.87 11.13 11.85
C VAL A 100 -3.59 12.22 12.66
N ARG A 101 -4.89 12.07 12.92
CA ARG A 101 -5.66 13.12 13.54
C ARG A 101 -5.96 12.88 15.01
N GLU A 102 -6.13 11.62 15.41
CA GLU A 102 -6.46 11.27 16.79
C GLU A 102 -5.22 10.66 17.47
N PHE A 103 -4.08 11.23 17.19
CA PHE A 103 -2.78 10.63 17.50
C PHE A 103 -2.49 10.48 19.00
N ILE A 104 -3.23 11.19 19.85
CA ILE A 104 -3.07 11.08 21.31
C ILE A 104 -3.83 9.84 21.84
N ALA A 105 -4.89 9.44 21.14
CA ALA A 105 -5.80 8.40 21.61
C ALA A 105 -5.83 7.23 20.60
N VAL A 106 -4.68 6.72 20.23
CA VAL A 106 -4.59 5.62 19.27
C VAL A 106 -5.01 4.32 19.95
N ASP A 107 -5.91 3.60 19.29
CA ASP A 107 -6.32 2.27 19.74
C ASP A 107 -5.41 1.21 19.10
N HIS A 108 -4.38 0.81 19.84
CA HIS A 108 -3.39 -0.15 19.34
C HIS A 108 -3.98 -1.53 19.12
N ALA A 109 -5.00 -1.91 19.92
CA ALA A 109 -5.67 -3.18 19.72
C ALA A 109 -6.39 -3.23 18.37
N GLU A 110 -6.95 -2.12 17.94
CA GLU A 110 -7.61 -2.04 16.65
C GLU A 110 -6.61 -2.17 15.50
N ILE A 111 -5.44 -1.54 15.63
CA ILE A 111 -4.38 -1.69 14.62
C ILE A 111 -3.99 -3.16 14.48
N LYS A 112 -3.77 -3.83 15.61
CA LYS A 112 -3.39 -5.24 15.62
C LYS A 112 -4.50 -6.11 15.02
N ARG A 113 -5.75 -5.81 15.35
CA ARG A 113 -6.88 -6.56 14.80
C ARG A 113 -6.89 -6.51 13.27
N VAL A 114 -6.71 -5.32 12.73
CA VAL A 114 -6.74 -5.13 11.28
C VAL A 114 -5.55 -5.84 10.62
N LEU A 115 -4.35 -5.65 11.18
CA LEU A 115 -3.16 -6.28 10.61
C LEU A 115 -3.24 -7.81 10.69
N ASP A 116 -3.65 -8.34 11.84
CA ASP A 116 -3.77 -9.80 12.02
C ASP A 116 -4.81 -10.40 11.08
N ALA A 117 -5.94 -9.73 10.92
CA ALA A 117 -7.02 -10.24 10.11
C ALA A 117 -6.70 -10.24 8.61
N HIS A 118 -5.83 -9.32 8.17
CA HIS A 118 -5.68 -9.03 6.74
C HIS A 118 -4.25 -9.17 6.21
N LEU A 119 -3.37 -9.85 6.94
CA LEU A 119 -1.97 -10.03 6.50
C LEU A 119 -1.87 -10.56 5.08
N ASP A 120 -2.72 -11.52 4.73
CA ASP A 120 -2.70 -12.13 3.41
C ASP A 120 -2.92 -11.10 2.30
N SER A 121 -3.95 -10.28 2.44
CA SER A 121 -4.25 -9.25 1.47
C SER A 121 -3.15 -8.19 1.40
N LEU A 122 -2.57 -7.83 2.55
CA LEU A 122 -1.49 -6.86 2.60
C LEU A 122 -0.25 -7.38 1.87
N LYS A 123 0.05 -8.66 2.03
CA LYS A 123 1.17 -9.29 1.35
C LYS A 123 0.93 -9.42 -0.16
N GLN A 124 -0.31 -9.53 -0.58
CA GLN A 124 -0.64 -9.69 -1.99
C GLN A 124 -0.63 -8.38 -2.77
N PHE A 125 -0.70 -7.25 -2.07
CA PHE A 125 -0.82 -5.95 -2.73
C PHE A 125 0.32 -5.72 -3.73
N GLY A 126 1.56 -5.86 -3.28
CA GLY A 126 2.73 -5.66 -4.14
C GLY A 126 2.74 -6.57 -5.36
N PRO A 127 2.62 -7.89 -5.18
CA PRO A 127 2.58 -8.81 -6.32
C PRO A 127 1.46 -8.53 -7.31
N LYS A 128 0.28 -8.12 -6.83
CA LYS A 128 -0.84 -7.79 -7.73
C LYS A 128 -0.55 -6.55 -8.55
N VAL A 129 0.00 -5.52 -7.92
CA VAL A 129 0.39 -4.30 -8.64
C VAL A 129 1.48 -4.61 -9.67
N ALA A 130 2.49 -5.39 -9.28
CA ALA A 130 3.58 -5.77 -10.17
C ALA A 130 3.06 -6.56 -11.38
N HIS A 131 2.13 -7.48 -11.13
CA HIS A 131 1.53 -8.28 -12.20
C HIS A 131 0.76 -7.38 -13.18
N TYR A 132 -0.03 -6.46 -12.66
CA TYR A 132 -0.78 -5.53 -13.51
C TYR A 132 0.15 -4.69 -14.38
N LEU A 133 1.22 -4.15 -13.78
CA LEU A 133 2.19 -3.34 -14.51
C LEU A 133 2.84 -4.15 -15.64
N GLU A 134 3.23 -5.38 -15.35
CA GLU A 134 3.86 -6.24 -16.34
C GLU A 134 2.90 -6.60 -17.45
N HIS A 135 1.65 -6.90 -17.08
CA HIS A 135 0.62 -7.26 -18.06
C HIS A 135 0.27 -6.09 -18.99
N GLU A 136 0.15 -4.88 -18.41
CA GLU A 136 -0.25 -3.70 -19.19
C GLU A 136 0.90 -3.06 -19.96
N LEU A 137 2.10 -3.07 -19.40
CA LEU A 137 3.25 -2.39 -19.97
C LEU A 137 4.30 -3.32 -20.56
N GLY A 138 4.22 -4.61 -20.21
CA GLY A 138 5.24 -5.58 -20.58
C GLY A 138 6.41 -5.58 -19.62
N PRO A 139 7.41 -6.43 -19.87
CA PRO A 139 8.58 -6.50 -19.00
C PRO A 139 9.33 -5.18 -18.98
N VAL A 140 9.99 -4.89 -17.86
CA VAL A 140 10.77 -3.66 -17.70
C VAL A 140 11.76 -3.47 -18.84
N SER A 141 12.40 -4.55 -19.28
CA SER A 141 13.40 -4.49 -20.33
C SER A 141 12.84 -4.05 -21.69
N ALA A 142 11.52 -4.06 -21.87
CA ALA A 142 10.88 -3.65 -23.13
C ALA A 142 10.65 -2.16 -23.22
N PHE A 143 10.90 -1.42 -22.13
CA PHE A 143 10.63 0.02 -22.05
C PHE A 143 11.88 0.79 -21.69
N ILE A 144 11.84 2.10 -21.96
CA ILE A 144 12.89 2.96 -21.48
C ILE A 144 12.91 2.91 -19.96
N PRO A 145 14.03 2.66 -19.35
CA PRO A 145 14.08 2.55 -17.91
C PRO A 145 13.63 3.81 -17.21
N GLU A 146 12.98 3.61 -16.12
CA GLU A 146 12.53 4.70 -15.29
C GLU A 146 13.70 5.51 -14.74
N ASN A 147 14.88 4.97 -14.80
CA ASN A 147 16.05 5.62 -14.25
C ASN A 147 16.89 6.35 -15.27
N GLU A 148 16.44 6.55 -16.43
CA GLU A 148 17.26 7.23 -17.33
C GLU A 148 17.47 8.59 -16.99
N ASN A 149 17.36 8.27 -16.56
CA ASN A 149 17.28 8.74 -15.93
C ASN A 149 17.44 8.60 -15.07
N GLY A 150 17.73 8.20 -15.22
CA GLY A 150 17.68 7.68 -14.55
C GLY A 150 18.09 7.12 -14.10
N LYS A 151 18.65 6.67 -14.24
CA LYS A 151 18.85 5.86 -14.04
C LYS A 151 19.01 5.62 -13.62
N ASN A 152 19.30 5.90 -13.76
CA ASN A 152 19.28 5.46 -13.68
C ASN A 152 19.43 5.35 -13.47
#